data_6fabf09a09380cc800fc557612a401b1
#
_entry.id   6fabf09a09380cc800fc557612a401b1
#
_cell.length_a   1.000
_cell.length_b   1.000
_cell.length_c   1.000
_cell.angle_alpha   90.00
_cell.angle_beta   90.00
_cell.angle_gamma   90.00
#
_symmetry.space_group_name_H-M   'P 1'
#
loop_
_entity.id
_entity.type
_entity.pdbx_description
1 polymer ?
#
loop_
_entity_poly.entity_id
_entity_poly.type
_entity_poly.pdbx_seq_one_letter_code
_entity_poly.pdbx_strand_id
1 'polypeptide(L)'
;MTLRPSPALFCLLSLLLTACSGTTSAPDSAEVAKLSAEVDKLFRDYQMGANNSPQANVSRYLMQVRTATFAKIDRPQSYQGQQCSVRLTLQRDGKVQNPTVAHGDPAFCAKIISALKEAQIPPAPDEETYQTFNNAVVDFRP
;
A
#
# COMPACT_ATOMS: atom_id res chain seq x y z
N MET A 1 30.73 -16.69 60.58
CA MET A 1 31.12 -17.81 59.67
C MET A 1 31.29 -17.24 58.28
N THR A 2 32.52 -16.98 57.89
CA THR A 2 32.87 -16.42 56.56
C THR A 2 33.13 -17.58 55.63
N LEU A 3 32.19 -17.79 54.66
CA LEU A 3 32.43 -18.71 53.54
C LEU A 3 33.40 -18.05 52.54
N ARG A 4 34.60 -18.59 52.47
CA ARG A 4 35.56 -18.25 51.43
C ARG A 4 35.13 -18.93 50.13
N PRO A 5 34.96 -18.21 49.02
CA PRO A 5 34.72 -18.85 47.73
C PRO A 5 36.02 -19.49 47.25
N SER A 6 35.96 -20.79 46.99
CA SER A 6 37.08 -21.52 46.37
C SER A 6 37.30 -21.10 44.91
N PRO A 7 38.54 -20.86 44.52
CA PRO A 7 38.85 -20.41 43.13
C PRO A 7 38.72 -21.53 42.08
N ALA A 8 38.28 -22.72 42.47
CA ALA A 8 38.12 -23.86 41.56
C ALA A 8 36.82 -23.90 40.78
N LEU A 9 35.85 -23.01 41.04
CA LEU A 9 34.53 -23.02 40.39
C LEU A 9 34.46 -22.05 39.19
N PHE A 10 35.48 -21.24 38.94
CA PHE A 10 35.50 -20.26 37.85
C PHE A 10 36.04 -20.77 36.51
N CYS A 11 36.66 -21.96 36.50
CA CYS A 11 37.27 -22.53 35.28
C CYS A 11 36.32 -23.40 34.43
N LEU A 12 35.09 -23.70 34.90
CA LEU A 12 34.18 -24.57 34.18
C LEU A 12 33.12 -23.83 33.33
N LEU A 13 33.07 -22.50 33.43
CA LEU A 13 32.10 -21.70 32.65
C LEU A 13 32.69 -21.05 31.39
N SER A 14 33.99 -21.26 31.12
CA SER A 14 34.70 -20.64 29.99
C SER A 14 34.79 -21.52 28.75
N LEU A 15 34.19 -22.71 28.74
CA LEU A 15 34.35 -23.70 27.65
C LEU A 15 33.13 -23.85 26.74
N LEU A 16 32.13 -22.97 26.86
CA LEU A 16 30.92 -23.04 26.04
C LEU A 16 30.77 -21.91 24.99
N LEU A 17 31.79 -21.11 24.78
CA LEU A 17 31.77 -19.97 23.82
C LEU A 17 32.65 -20.18 22.58
N THR A 18 33.12 -21.38 22.29
CA THR A 18 33.95 -21.67 21.11
C THR A 18 33.27 -22.60 20.11
N ALA A 19 31.95 -22.49 19.94
CA ALA A 19 31.22 -23.25 18.93
C ALA A 19 30.56 -22.37 17.85
N CYS A 20 31.16 -21.23 17.50
CA CYS A 20 30.75 -20.41 16.34
C CYS A 20 31.93 -19.89 15.52
N SER A 21 33.00 -20.66 15.40
CA SER A 21 33.90 -20.52 14.27
C SER A 21 33.60 -21.67 13.30
N GLY A 22 32.37 -21.63 12.73
CA GLY A 22 32.14 -22.28 11.45
C GLY A 22 33.12 -21.63 10.49
N THR A 23 34.00 -22.43 9.92
CA THR A 23 34.78 -22.08 8.74
C THR A 23 33.81 -21.75 7.63
N THR A 24 33.30 -20.53 7.63
CA THR A 24 32.78 -19.93 6.41
C THR A 24 34.01 -19.61 5.58
N SER A 25 34.34 -20.52 4.66
CA SER A 25 35.04 -20.13 3.45
C SER A 25 34.36 -18.88 2.96
N ALA A 26 35.08 -17.76 2.87
CA ALA A 26 34.52 -16.53 2.32
C ALA A 26 33.90 -16.90 0.96
N PRO A 27 32.58 -16.71 0.73
CA PRO A 27 31.98 -17.04 -0.54
C PRO A 27 32.74 -16.27 -1.61
N ASP A 28 33.16 -16.97 -2.65
CA ASP A 28 33.90 -16.37 -3.76
C ASP A 28 33.09 -15.15 -4.23
N SER A 29 33.72 -13.99 -4.37
CA SER A 29 33.05 -12.73 -4.71
C SER A 29 32.19 -12.82 -5.98
N ALA A 30 32.55 -13.77 -6.88
CA ALA A 30 31.77 -14.08 -8.07
C ALA A 30 30.43 -14.80 -7.75
N GLU A 31 30.38 -15.63 -6.73
CA GLU A 31 29.17 -16.32 -6.28
C GLU A 31 28.21 -15.38 -5.58
N VAL A 32 28.72 -14.49 -4.74
CA VAL A 32 27.93 -13.43 -4.09
C VAL A 32 27.34 -12.47 -5.12
N ALA A 33 28.10 -12.08 -6.14
CA ALA A 33 27.63 -11.22 -7.21
C ALA A 33 26.50 -11.87 -8.04
N LYS A 34 26.59 -13.17 -8.32
CA LYS A 34 25.53 -13.92 -9.00
C LYS A 34 24.27 -14.00 -8.16
N LEU A 35 24.40 -14.31 -6.87
CA LEU A 35 23.27 -14.40 -5.95
C LEU A 35 22.56 -13.05 -5.79
N SER A 36 23.31 -11.96 -5.68
CA SER A 36 22.76 -10.60 -5.63
C SER A 36 21.99 -10.25 -6.91
N ALA A 37 22.54 -10.57 -8.08
CA ALA A 37 21.89 -10.30 -9.36
C ALA A 37 20.59 -11.10 -9.53
N GLU A 38 20.56 -12.33 -9.03
CA GLU A 38 19.38 -13.19 -9.06
C GLU A 38 18.29 -12.69 -8.10
N VAL A 39 18.66 -12.26 -6.92
CA VAL A 39 17.74 -11.62 -5.94
C VAL A 39 17.18 -10.33 -6.51
N ASP A 40 18.01 -9.45 -7.09
CA ASP A 40 17.56 -8.21 -7.71
C ASP A 40 16.60 -8.44 -8.88
N LYS A 41 16.81 -9.51 -9.63
CA LYS A 41 15.89 -9.91 -10.71
C LYS A 41 14.55 -10.36 -10.14
N LEU A 42 14.56 -11.22 -9.12
CA LEU A 42 13.34 -11.66 -8.43
C LEU A 42 12.55 -10.50 -7.84
N PHE A 43 13.21 -9.53 -7.24
CA PHE A 43 12.56 -8.31 -6.72
C PHE A 43 11.93 -7.48 -7.84
N ARG A 44 12.61 -7.30 -8.96
CA ARG A 44 12.06 -6.60 -10.13
C ARG A 44 10.84 -7.31 -10.70
N ASP A 45 10.93 -8.63 -10.88
CA ASP A 45 9.83 -9.44 -11.41
C ASP A 45 8.61 -9.41 -10.47
N TYR A 46 8.87 -9.47 -9.16
CA TYR A 46 7.81 -9.33 -8.14
C TYR A 46 7.17 -7.94 -8.17
N GLN A 47 7.95 -6.87 -8.23
CA GLN A 47 7.45 -5.50 -8.31
C GLN A 47 6.67 -5.24 -9.60
N MET A 48 7.14 -5.77 -10.74
CA MET A 48 6.41 -5.66 -12.00
C MET A 48 5.09 -6.43 -11.95
N GLY A 49 5.08 -7.64 -11.39
CA GLY A 49 3.87 -8.42 -11.17
C GLY A 49 2.90 -7.74 -10.20
N ALA A 50 3.40 -7.22 -9.08
CA ALA A 50 2.59 -6.50 -8.10
C ALA A 50 2.02 -5.19 -8.67
N ASN A 51 2.80 -4.46 -9.50
CA ASN A 51 2.35 -3.22 -10.12
C ASN A 51 1.29 -3.42 -11.22
N ASN A 52 1.22 -4.60 -11.81
CA ASN A 52 0.25 -4.96 -12.84
C ASN A 52 -0.82 -5.94 -12.31
N SER A 53 -0.86 -6.20 -11.00
CA SER A 53 -1.92 -7.01 -10.42
C SER A 53 -3.27 -6.29 -10.54
N PRO A 54 -4.39 -7.03 -10.65
CA PRO A 54 -5.72 -6.44 -10.65
C PRO A 54 -5.96 -5.52 -9.45
N GLN A 55 -5.52 -5.91 -8.26
CA GLN A 55 -5.63 -5.09 -7.05
C GLN A 55 -4.84 -3.77 -7.15
N ALA A 56 -3.67 -3.79 -7.77
CA ALA A 56 -2.88 -2.58 -8.00
C ALA A 56 -3.58 -1.64 -8.99
N ASN A 57 -4.21 -2.16 -10.03
CA ASN A 57 -4.99 -1.39 -10.99
C ASN A 57 -6.22 -0.76 -10.33
N VAL A 58 -6.97 -1.52 -9.53
CA VAL A 58 -8.10 -1.02 -8.74
C VAL A 58 -7.68 0.10 -7.80
N SER A 59 -6.59 -0.09 -7.05
CA SER A 59 -6.07 0.93 -6.12
C SER A 59 -5.62 2.20 -6.84
N ARG A 60 -4.94 2.05 -7.95
CA ARG A 60 -4.48 3.17 -8.78
C ARG A 60 -5.65 3.93 -9.39
N TYR A 61 -6.63 3.22 -9.88
CA TYR A 61 -7.84 3.82 -10.44
C TYR A 61 -8.66 4.55 -9.37
N LEU A 62 -8.78 4.00 -8.16
CA LEU A 62 -9.38 4.69 -7.01
C LEU A 62 -8.69 6.02 -6.72
N MET A 63 -7.36 6.06 -6.77
CA MET A 63 -6.60 7.30 -6.60
C MET A 63 -6.91 8.31 -7.71
N GLN A 64 -7.05 7.86 -8.96
CA GLN A 64 -7.43 8.72 -10.09
C GLN A 64 -8.83 9.30 -9.91
N VAL A 65 -9.80 8.48 -9.50
CA VAL A 65 -11.18 8.92 -9.19
C VAL A 65 -11.17 10.00 -8.10
N ARG A 66 -10.46 9.77 -7.01
CA ARG A 66 -10.33 10.74 -5.92
C ARG A 66 -9.67 12.03 -6.38
N THR A 67 -8.54 11.94 -7.07
CA THR A 67 -7.80 13.10 -7.56
C THR A 67 -8.65 13.93 -8.52
N ALA A 68 -9.32 13.31 -9.48
CA ALA A 68 -10.20 14.00 -10.42
C ALA A 68 -11.39 14.69 -9.72
N THR A 69 -11.92 14.07 -8.67
CA THR A 69 -13.01 14.65 -7.87
C THR A 69 -12.51 15.85 -7.06
N PHE A 70 -11.41 15.71 -6.34
CA PHE A 70 -10.84 16.81 -5.53
C PHE A 70 -10.36 17.98 -6.38
N ALA A 71 -9.96 17.75 -7.63
CA ALA A 71 -9.61 18.83 -8.56
C ALA A 71 -10.78 19.79 -8.87
N LYS A 72 -12.01 19.38 -8.57
CA LYS A 72 -13.23 20.19 -8.74
C LYS A 72 -13.72 20.86 -7.44
N ILE A 73 -12.98 20.70 -6.36
CA ILE A 73 -13.33 21.29 -5.06
C ILE A 73 -12.36 22.43 -4.77
N ASP A 74 -12.91 23.63 -4.60
CA ASP A 74 -12.12 24.77 -4.13
C ASP A 74 -11.73 24.56 -2.67
N ARG A 75 -10.42 24.66 -2.39
CA ARG A 75 -9.85 24.53 -1.05
C ARG A 75 -10.29 23.25 -0.32
N PRO A 76 -9.91 22.06 -0.82
CA PRO A 76 -10.29 20.79 -0.18
C PRO A 76 -9.81 20.71 1.29
N GLN A 77 -8.72 21.42 1.63
CA GLN A 77 -8.20 21.52 3.01
C GLN A 77 -9.19 22.13 4.00
N SER A 78 -10.18 22.90 3.54
CA SER A 78 -11.24 23.47 4.40
C SER A 78 -12.13 22.38 5.00
N TYR A 79 -12.11 21.18 4.45
CA TYR A 79 -12.90 20.03 4.88
C TYR A 79 -12.09 18.98 5.64
N GLN A 80 -10.90 19.34 6.15
CA GLN A 80 -10.11 18.41 6.95
C GLN A 80 -10.89 17.85 8.13
N GLY A 81 -10.78 16.55 8.36
CA GLY A 81 -11.53 15.83 9.40
C GLY A 81 -12.95 15.43 8.99
N GLN A 82 -13.44 15.92 7.86
CA GLN A 82 -14.73 15.50 7.31
C GLN A 82 -14.56 14.30 6.38
N GLN A 83 -15.63 13.54 6.22
CA GLN A 83 -15.64 12.37 5.34
C GLN A 83 -16.97 12.26 4.61
N CYS A 84 -16.93 11.68 3.42
CA CYS A 84 -18.12 11.35 2.66
C CYS A 84 -17.95 10.04 1.93
N SER A 85 -18.87 9.12 2.12
CA SER A 85 -18.98 7.88 1.37
C SER A 85 -20.09 8.00 0.35
N VAL A 86 -19.76 7.83 -0.91
CA VAL A 86 -20.69 7.99 -2.03
C VAL A 86 -20.81 6.67 -2.78
N ARG A 87 -22.03 6.22 -2.95
CA ARG A 87 -22.33 5.15 -3.89
C ARG A 87 -22.41 5.73 -5.30
N LEU A 88 -21.67 5.15 -6.22
CA LEU A 88 -21.64 5.59 -7.59
C LEU A 88 -21.49 4.42 -8.56
N THR A 89 -21.91 4.65 -9.79
CA THR A 89 -21.66 3.78 -10.92
C THR A 89 -20.73 4.51 -11.88
N LEU A 90 -19.57 3.92 -12.16
CA LEU A 90 -18.68 4.42 -13.21
C LEU A 90 -18.93 3.64 -14.50
N GLN A 91 -19.14 4.37 -15.58
CA GLN A 91 -19.18 3.78 -16.94
C GLN A 91 -17.76 3.46 -17.43
N ARG A 92 -17.66 2.68 -18.48
CA ARG A 92 -16.36 2.33 -19.09
C ARG A 92 -15.54 3.54 -19.54
N ASP A 93 -16.21 4.61 -19.93
CA ASP A 93 -15.59 5.88 -20.32
C ASP A 93 -15.22 6.82 -19.17
N GLY A 94 -15.44 6.38 -17.91
CA GLY A 94 -15.17 7.15 -16.71
C GLY A 94 -16.29 8.08 -16.28
N LYS A 95 -17.43 8.12 -16.96
CA LYS A 95 -18.59 8.94 -16.55
C LYS A 95 -19.24 8.38 -15.30
N VAL A 96 -19.51 9.27 -14.35
CA VAL A 96 -20.23 8.95 -13.12
C VAL A 96 -21.74 9.00 -13.37
N GLN A 97 -22.42 7.93 -13.00
CA GLN A 97 -23.87 7.85 -13.00
C GLN A 97 -24.41 7.74 -11.57
N ASN A 98 -25.52 8.43 -11.34
CA ASN A 98 -26.32 8.33 -10.12
C ASN A 98 -25.51 8.37 -8.81
N PRO A 99 -24.62 9.36 -8.59
CA PRO A 99 -23.90 9.45 -7.34
C PRO A 99 -24.88 9.78 -6.20
N THR A 100 -24.89 8.93 -5.16
CA THR A 100 -25.75 9.08 -3.99
C THR A 100 -24.94 9.00 -2.72
N VAL A 101 -25.24 9.84 -1.74
CA VAL A 101 -24.59 9.81 -0.43
C VAL A 101 -24.99 8.55 0.33
N ALA A 102 -24.00 7.73 0.71
CA ALA A 102 -24.23 6.59 1.59
C ALA A 102 -24.18 7.03 3.06
N HIS A 103 -23.14 7.78 3.44
CA HIS A 103 -23.02 8.43 4.76
C HIS A 103 -21.91 9.49 4.71
N GLY A 104 -21.86 10.35 5.71
CA GLY A 104 -20.83 11.36 5.88
C GLY A 104 -21.36 12.74 6.25
N ASP A 105 -20.47 13.72 6.26
CA ASP A 105 -20.78 15.11 6.58
C ASP A 105 -21.61 15.78 5.48
N PRO A 106 -22.82 16.28 5.75
CA PRO A 106 -23.75 16.72 4.71
C PRO A 106 -23.17 17.81 3.80
N ALA A 107 -22.51 18.81 4.36
CA ALA A 107 -21.93 19.93 3.60
C ALA A 107 -20.79 19.44 2.68
N PHE A 108 -19.92 18.58 3.18
CA PHE A 108 -18.84 18.00 2.40
C PHE A 108 -19.37 17.03 1.34
N CYS A 109 -20.36 16.20 1.68
CA CYS A 109 -21.00 15.31 0.72
C CYS A 109 -21.67 16.05 -0.44
N ALA A 110 -22.31 17.18 -0.18
CA ALA A 110 -22.87 18.02 -1.25
C ALA A 110 -21.79 18.50 -2.23
N LYS A 111 -20.61 18.88 -1.72
CA LYS A 111 -19.46 19.27 -2.55
C LYS A 111 -18.93 18.09 -3.35
N ILE A 112 -18.78 16.92 -2.72
CA ILE A 112 -18.31 15.70 -3.42
C ILE A 112 -19.28 15.31 -4.55
N ILE A 113 -20.59 15.32 -4.32
CA ILE A 113 -21.59 15.01 -5.36
C ILE A 113 -21.48 15.97 -6.55
N SER A 114 -21.37 17.28 -6.30
CA SER A 114 -21.18 18.27 -7.36
C SER A 114 -19.88 18.06 -8.12
N ALA A 115 -18.79 17.82 -7.38
CA ALA A 115 -17.48 17.56 -7.97
C ALA A 115 -17.45 16.29 -8.83
N LEU A 116 -18.11 15.22 -8.40
CA LEU A 116 -18.20 13.96 -9.16
C LEU A 116 -18.92 14.14 -10.51
N LYS A 117 -19.92 14.99 -10.58
CA LYS A 117 -20.64 15.28 -11.82
C LYS A 117 -19.79 16.03 -12.84
N GLU A 118 -18.79 16.78 -12.38
CA GLU A 118 -17.90 17.60 -13.20
C GLU A 118 -16.51 16.97 -13.37
N ALA A 119 -16.21 15.91 -12.61
CA ALA A 119 -14.90 15.26 -12.63
C ALA A 119 -14.63 14.59 -13.98
N GLN A 120 -13.41 14.77 -14.48
CA GLN A 120 -12.90 14.09 -15.65
C GLN A 120 -12.14 12.85 -15.20
N ILE A 121 -12.86 11.77 -15.01
CA ILE A 121 -12.30 10.48 -14.60
C ILE A 121 -11.89 9.71 -15.86
N PRO A 122 -10.65 9.20 -15.95
CA PRO A 122 -10.23 8.41 -17.10
C PRO A 122 -11.01 7.10 -17.20
N PRO A 123 -11.05 6.45 -18.38
CA PRO A 123 -11.60 5.12 -18.52
C PRO A 123 -10.92 4.11 -17.61
N ALA A 124 -11.67 3.09 -17.16
CA ALA A 124 -11.09 1.99 -16.41
C ALA A 124 -10.03 1.25 -17.25
N PRO A 125 -8.86 0.93 -16.68
CA PRO A 125 -7.75 0.34 -17.44
C PRO A 125 -8.01 -1.10 -17.90
N ASP A 126 -8.87 -1.82 -17.21
CA ASP A 126 -9.19 -3.21 -17.47
C ASP A 126 -10.61 -3.56 -17.01
N GLU A 127 -11.08 -4.73 -17.43
CA GLU A 127 -12.43 -5.22 -17.12
C GLU A 127 -12.66 -5.43 -15.63
N GLU A 128 -11.68 -5.93 -14.90
CA GLU A 128 -11.80 -6.19 -13.47
C GLU A 128 -11.93 -4.88 -12.67
N THR A 129 -11.17 -3.87 -13.03
CA THR A 129 -11.31 -2.52 -12.47
C THR A 129 -12.68 -1.95 -12.79
N TYR A 130 -13.13 -2.07 -14.03
CA TYR A 130 -14.47 -1.64 -14.41
C TYR A 130 -15.57 -2.32 -13.58
N GLN A 131 -15.52 -3.64 -13.44
CA GLN A 131 -16.51 -4.40 -12.64
C GLN A 131 -16.52 -3.96 -11.18
N THR A 132 -15.35 -3.63 -10.62
CA THR A 132 -15.23 -3.13 -9.25
C THR A 132 -15.95 -1.78 -9.07
N PHE A 133 -15.83 -0.88 -10.03
CA PHE A 133 -16.40 0.49 -9.95
C PHE A 133 -17.78 0.65 -10.63
N ASN A 134 -18.28 -0.37 -11.28
CA ASN A 134 -19.61 -0.35 -11.90
C ASN A 134 -20.73 -0.11 -10.87
N ASN A 135 -20.52 -0.52 -9.62
CA ASN A 135 -21.40 -0.20 -8.48
C ASN A 135 -20.55 -0.21 -7.21
N ALA A 136 -19.94 0.89 -6.90
CA ALA A 136 -19.02 0.99 -5.79
C ALA A 136 -19.44 2.04 -4.76
N VAL A 137 -19.00 1.86 -3.53
CA VAL A 137 -18.99 2.90 -2.51
C VAL A 137 -17.57 3.41 -2.37
N VAL A 138 -17.39 4.69 -2.63
CA VAL A 138 -16.09 5.35 -2.57
C VAL A 138 -16.05 6.34 -1.40
N ASP A 139 -15.03 6.21 -0.57
CA ASP A 139 -14.79 7.11 0.55
C ASP A 139 -13.89 8.26 0.14
N PHE A 140 -14.36 9.47 0.41
CA PHE A 140 -13.63 10.71 0.19
C PHE A 140 -13.22 11.33 1.53
N ARG A 141 -11.95 11.65 1.65
CA ARG A 141 -11.34 12.36 2.79
C ARG A 141 -10.29 13.32 2.25
N PRO A 142 -10.33 14.60 2.61
CA PRO A 142 -9.29 15.56 2.24
C PRO A 142 -7.96 15.27 2.91
#